data_7b16f0e003668725ef5a9840d56205ba
#
_entry.id   7b16f0e003668725ef5a9840d56205ba
#
_cell.length_a   1.000
_cell.length_b   1.000
_cell.length_c   1.000
_cell.angle_alpha   90.00
_cell.angle_beta   90.00
_cell.angle_gamma   90.00
#
_symmetry.space_group_name_H-M   'P 1'
#
loop_
_entity.id
_entity.type
_entity.pdbx_description
1 polymer ?
#
loop_
_entity_poly.entity_id
_entity_poly.type
_entity_poly.pdbx_seq_one_letter_code
_entity_poly.pdbx_strand_id
1 'polypeptide(L)'
;MTEPAEGLVKRETGISGLDQMTQGGLPAAGGTLILGHPAAGKTVLALQILALAIARGEGGVFVSFEESRQQVLRDAASFSWGRHLQDESRFELIDARPASGARVSGEFDLEGLLAAVAHCIERTGAPWLVFDGIDQLLRRQQDLLVATDQIHALSNWCEKRDLSLILTGKLSEERLAPTHLEGIEFLLPSVLVLSTTLVSNQLSRRFRIAKYRGTAHVIDEVAMLLDDDGMHFPYAARPLAATGPASHERVSTGIDKLDAVLGGGLYRGSATLISGQPGTAKTTLCGSFSAAAAACGERTLYFSFDEQQAPVIRNLGSVGIDLDAPIAAGLIQFHARDAWSGLVEEHYHALLQLMHRFQPDCLVIDPVSALLKAAGADSAQVAIEQLLAITRARGITTLLTSLGTQTDPTSEATLSHASTLADTWLVLGYNVRGGERNRSLSVVKSRGSAHSDQVRELILSHQGVDLAEVYEYGTEVLMGTARMQKESEEAIRHQLLALEDEQRRRALEQQINQAEAEAERLRLELQAHEEERLAREQSMQRQERDVIKRRQPQVRYTDANHSKESQHR
;
A
#
# COMPACT_ATOMS: atom_id res chain seq x y z
N MET A 1 -21.50 45.29 -15.21
CA MET A 1 -20.71 44.23 -14.54
C MET A 1 -21.73 43.42 -13.78
N THR A 2 -22.16 42.30 -14.31
CA THR A 2 -23.03 41.37 -13.61
C THR A 2 -22.17 40.68 -12.55
N GLU A 3 -22.59 40.77 -11.29
CA GLU A 3 -22.02 39.99 -10.19
C GLU A 3 -21.99 38.51 -10.61
N PRO A 4 -20.91 37.77 -10.29
CA PRO A 4 -20.89 36.32 -10.55
C PRO A 4 -22.07 35.72 -9.79
N ALA A 5 -22.90 34.94 -10.47
CA ALA A 5 -24.00 34.23 -9.87
C ALA A 5 -23.43 33.42 -8.67
N GLU A 6 -23.91 33.71 -7.46
CA GLU A 6 -23.56 32.93 -6.27
C GLU A 6 -23.91 31.47 -6.55
N GLY A 7 -22.91 30.59 -6.47
CA GLY A 7 -23.09 29.16 -6.64
C GLY A 7 -24.06 28.62 -5.58
N LEU A 8 -24.64 27.42 -5.82
CA LEU A 8 -25.53 26.73 -4.89
C LEU A 8 -24.88 26.64 -3.50
N VAL A 9 -25.49 27.28 -2.51
CA VAL A 9 -25.04 27.17 -1.11
C VAL A 9 -25.42 25.79 -0.58
N LYS A 10 -24.48 25.08 0.01
CA LYS A 10 -24.65 23.73 0.57
C LYS A 10 -24.46 23.75 2.08
N ARG A 11 -25.11 22.79 2.74
CA ARG A 11 -24.94 22.56 4.18
C ARG A 11 -24.41 21.14 4.39
N GLU A 12 -23.30 21.02 5.12
CA GLU A 12 -22.66 19.74 5.41
C GLU A 12 -23.60 18.83 6.21
N THR A 13 -23.70 17.57 5.78
CA THR A 13 -24.48 16.56 6.51
C THR A 13 -23.74 16.05 7.75
N GLY A 14 -22.41 16.17 7.76
CA GLY A 14 -21.51 15.58 8.76
C GLY A 14 -21.17 14.12 8.46
N ILE A 15 -21.71 13.54 7.38
CA ILE A 15 -21.37 12.20 6.93
C ILE A 15 -20.34 12.33 5.81
N SER A 16 -19.07 12.12 6.16
CA SER A 16 -17.90 12.44 5.32
C SER A 16 -18.01 11.92 3.88
N GLY A 17 -18.38 10.66 3.69
CA GLY A 17 -18.54 10.09 2.34
C GLY A 17 -19.67 10.75 1.54
N LEU A 18 -20.80 11.08 2.18
CA LEU A 18 -21.91 11.77 1.55
C LEU A 18 -21.53 13.20 1.15
N ASP A 19 -20.87 13.92 2.04
CA ASP A 19 -20.43 15.29 1.78
C ASP A 19 -19.37 15.35 0.66
N GLN A 20 -18.49 14.35 0.57
CA GLN A 20 -17.56 14.21 -0.56
C GLN A 20 -18.28 13.95 -1.89
N MET A 21 -19.28 13.05 -1.90
CA MET A 21 -20.04 12.71 -3.11
C MET A 21 -20.89 13.87 -3.62
N THR A 22 -21.40 14.68 -2.72
CA THR A 22 -22.19 15.88 -3.00
C THR A 22 -21.37 17.15 -3.14
N GLN A 23 -20.04 17.06 -2.96
CA GLN A 23 -19.12 18.20 -2.98
C GLN A 23 -19.50 19.32 -1.99
N GLY A 24 -19.73 18.94 -0.74
CA GLY A 24 -19.97 19.89 0.36
C GLY A 24 -21.33 19.79 1.04
N GLY A 25 -22.11 18.73 0.83
CA GLY A 25 -23.36 18.48 1.54
C GLY A 25 -24.62 18.67 0.71
N LEU A 26 -25.75 18.89 1.38
CA LEU A 26 -27.08 19.05 0.77
C LEU A 26 -27.41 20.54 0.53
N PRO A 27 -28.38 20.88 -0.32
CA PRO A 27 -28.81 22.27 -0.54
C PRO A 27 -29.15 22.96 0.78
N ALA A 28 -28.56 24.13 1.04
CA ALA A 28 -28.80 24.91 2.25
C ALA A 28 -30.21 25.50 2.26
N ALA A 29 -30.74 25.85 1.09
CA ALA A 29 -32.12 26.26 0.88
C ALA A 29 -32.73 25.34 -0.16
N GLY A 30 -33.95 24.82 0.12
CA GLY A 30 -34.67 23.90 -0.76
C GLY A 30 -34.62 22.44 -0.29
N GLY A 31 -35.20 21.53 -1.12
CA GLY A 31 -35.51 20.18 -0.71
C GLY A 31 -34.58 19.10 -1.29
N THR A 32 -34.29 18.12 -0.47
CA THR A 32 -33.68 16.84 -0.85
C THR A 32 -34.70 15.72 -0.65
N LEU A 33 -34.94 14.92 -1.69
CA LEU A 33 -35.79 13.74 -1.60
C LEU A 33 -34.91 12.49 -1.42
N ILE A 34 -35.15 11.74 -0.36
CA ILE A 34 -34.50 10.45 -0.09
C ILE A 34 -35.50 9.33 -0.41
N LEU A 35 -35.28 8.61 -1.48
CA LEU A 35 -36.10 7.48 -1.91
C LEU A 35 -35.43 6.15 -1.54
N GLY A 36 -36.26 5.14 -1.27
CA GLY A 36 -35.72 3.80 -1.05
C GLY A 36 -36.80 2.79 -0.67
N HIS A 37 -36.47 1.51 -0.82
CA HIS A 37 -37.33 0.41 -0.38
C HIS A 37 -37.57 0.43 1.14
N PRO A 38 -38.59 -0.27 1.65
CA PRO A 38 -38.71 -0.50 3.09
C PRO A 38 -37.40 -1.06 3.67
N ALA A 39 -37.01 -0.65 4.87
CA ALA A 39 -35.79 -1.03 5.55
C ALA A 39 -34.46 -0.64 4.85
N ALA A 40 -34.50 0.20 3.81
CA ALA A 40 -33.26 0.70 3.17
C ALA A 40 -32.48 1.70 4.04
N GLY A 41 -33.07 2.21 5.16
CA GLY A 41 -32.36 3.11 6.09
C GLY A 41 -32.65 4.59 5.91
N LYS A 42 -33.70 4.98 5.18
CA LYS A 42 -34.09 6.40 4.93
C LYS A 42 -34.20 7.22 6.21
N THR A 43 -35.00 6.72 7.16
CA THR A 43 -35.23 7.36 8.48
C THR A 43 -33.93 7.46 9.28
N VAL A 44 -33.11 6.41 9.25
CA VAL A 44 -31.79 6.41 9.92
C VAL A 44 -30.89 7.49 9.32
N LEU A 45 -30.81 7.60 7.98
CA LEU A 45 -30.00 8.62 7.32
C LEU A 45 -30.45 10.04 7.69
N ALA A 46 -31.75 10.29 7.67
CA ALA A 46 -32.30 11.60 8.00
C ALA A 46 -32.05 11.98 9.48
N LEU A 47 -32.23 11.03 10.41
CA LEU A 47 -31.96 11.23 11.85
C LEU A 47 -30.48 11.43 12.14
N GLN A 48 -29.60 10.68 11.46
CA GLN A 48 -28.16 10.83 11.60
C GLN A 48 -27.67 12.21 11.16
N ILE A 49 -28.18 12.72 10.03
CA ILE A 49 -27.88 14.09 9.57
C ILE A 49 -28.27 15.10 10.64
N LEU A 50 -29.48 15.00 11.20
CA LEU A 50 -29.92 15.90 12.29
C LEU A 50 -29.04 15.74 13.53
N ALA A 51 -28.76 14.52 13.96
CA ALA A 51 -27.93 14.27 15.14
C ALA A 51 -26.52 14.85 15.00
N LEU A 52 -25.92 14.73 13.83
CA LEU A 52 -24.60 15.30 13.54
C LEU A 52 -24.64 16.84 13.43
N ALA A 53 -25.74 17.41 12.92
CA ALA A 53 -25.97 18.85 12.92
C ALA A 53 -26.09 19.38 14.36
N ILE A 54 -26.86 18.70 15.22
CA ILE A 54 -27.00 19.06 16.63
C ILE A 54 -25.66 18.95 17.37
N ALA A 55 -24.86 17.93 17.08
CA ALA A 55 -23.51 17.80 17.63
C ALA A 55 -22.57 18.98 17.28
N ARG A 56 -22.80 19.63 16.12
CA ARG A 56 -22.12 20.86 15.69
C ARG A 56 -22.72 22.13 16.29
N GLY A 57 -23.81 22.02 17.05
CA GLY A 57 -24.48 23.15 17.69
C GLY A 57 -25.61 23.75 16.87
N GLU A 58 -26.01 23.13 15.74
CA GLU A 58 -27.17 23.50 14.95
C GLU A 58 -28.46 22.92 15.58
N GLY A 59 -29.64 23.37 15.12
CA GLY A 59 -30.92 22.78 15.51
C GLY A 59 -31.50 21.88 14.42
N GLY A 60 -32.50 21.05 14.75
CA GLY A 60 -33.21 20.17 13.84
C GLY A 60 -34.65 19.92 14.22
N VAL A 61 -35.53 19.94 13.23
CA VAL A 61 -36.95 19.55 13.42
C VAL A 61 -37.24 18.32 12.58
N PHE A 62 -37.85 17.31 13.21
CA PHE A 62 -38.23 16.06 12.58
C PHE A 62 -39.76 15.87 12.66
N VAL A 63 -40.41 15.71 11.53
CA VAL A 63 -41.84 15.46 11.42
C VAL A 63 -42.05 14.02 10.95
N SER A 64 -42.64 13.19 11.78
CA SER A 64 -42.91 11.78 11.48
C SER A 64 -44.36 11.52 11.11
N PHE A 65 -44.59 10.87 9.95
CA PHE A 65 -45.92 10.41 9.52
C PHE A 65 -46.12 8.90 9.71
N GLU A 66 -45.08 8.14 10.03
CA GLU A 66 -45.12 6.68 10.14
C GLU A 66 -44.95 6.20 11.56
N GLU A 67 -44.03 6.76 12.32
CA GLU A 67 -43.61 6.27 13.64
C GLU A 67 -43.90 7.28 14.75
N SER A 68 -44.18 6.76 15.97
CA SER A 68 -44.37 7.60 17.14
C SER A 68 -43.05 8.26 17.60
N ARG A 69 -43.12 9.40 18.26
CA ARG A 69 -41.98 10.04 18.94
C ARG A 69 -41.17 9.03 19.76
N GLN A 70 -41.89 8.21 20.58
CA GLN A 70 -41.22 7.24 21.44
C GLN A 70 -40.50 6.16 20.66
N GLN A 71 -41.03 5.71 19.55
CA GLN A 71 -40.42 4.69 18.70
C GLN A 71 -39.19 5.23 17.99
N VAL A 72 -39.29 6.38 17.33
CA VAL A 72 -38.14 7.03 16.64
C VAL A 72 -36.99 7.26 17.59
N LEU A 73 -37.23 7.80 18.80
CA LEU A 73 -36.15 8.05 19.79
C LEU A 73 -35.56 6.78 20.35
N ARG A 74 -36.38 5.73 20.58
CA ARG A 74 -35.89 4.42 21.04
C ARG A 74 -34.99 3.78 20.00
N ASP A 75 -35.39 3.81 18.72
CA ASP A 75 -34.63 3.18 17.64
C ASP A 75 -33.35 3.98 17.33
N ALA A 76 -33.39 5.31 17.41
CA ALA A 76 -32.22 6.17 17.34
C ALA A 76 -31.21 5.93 18.47
N ALA A 77 -31.66 5.57 19.66
CA ALA A 77 -30.78 5.30 20.82
C ALA A 77 -29.88 4.08 20.64
N SER A 78 -30.15 3.20 19.66
CA SER A 78 -29.25 2.09 19.30
C SER A 78 -27.98 2.55 18.60
N PHE A 79 -27.92 3.78 18.11
CA PHE A 79 -26.74 4.34 17.45
C PHE A 79 -25.96 5.29 18.36
N SER A 80 -24.65 5.36 18.18
CA SER A 80 -23.75 6.20 18.98
C SER A 80 -24.11 7.69 18.96
N TRP A 81 -24.69 8.18 17.87
CA TRP A 81 -25.16 9.56 17.68
C TRP A 81 -26.54 9.83 18.28
N GLY A 82 -27.31 8.80 18.64
CA GLY A 82 -28.69 8.95 19.14
C GLY A 82 -28.81 9.82 20.40
N ARG A 83 -27.75 9.91 21.20
CA ARG A 83 -27.66 10.79 22.38
C ARG A 83 -27.85 12.27 22.05
N HIS A 84 -27.47 12.72 20.85
CA HIS A 84 -27.60 14.12 20.46
C HIS A 84 -29.06 14.52 20.21
N LEU A 85 -29.93 13.56 19.87
CA LEU A 85 -31.36 13.80 19.70
C LEU A 85 -32.13 13.94 21.04
N GLN A 86 -31.44 13.83 22.17
CA GLN A 86 -32.02 14.05 23.50
C GLN A 86 -31.91 15.54 23.94
N ASP A 87 -31.20 16.36 23.17
CA ASP A 87 -31.10 17.80 23.44
C ASP A 87 -32.37 18.53 22.99
N GLU A 88 -33.35 18.63 23.90
CA GLU A 88 -34.64 19.29 23.63
C GLU A 88 -34.52 20.79 23.32
N SER A 89 -33.39 21.42 23.61
CA SER A 89 -33.14 22.82 23.24
C SER A 89 -32.88 22.99 21.74
N ARG A 90 -32.38 21.93 21.09
CA ARG A 90 -31.95 21.95 19.67
C ARG A 90 -32.71 20.96 18.79
N PHE A 91 -33.40 20.00 19.38
CA PHE A 91 -34.17 18.98 18.64
C PHE A 91 -35.63 19.00 19.02
N GLU A 92 -36.48 18.97 18.01
CA GLU A 92 -37.91 18.76 18.20
C GLU A 92 -38.44 17.71 17.23
N LEU A 93 -39.27 16.79 17.75
CA LEU A 93 -39.96 15.77 16.96
C LEU A 93 -41.47 15.96 17.07
N ILE A 94 -42.09 16.21 15.92
CA ILE A 94 -43.53 16.34 15.77
C ILE A 94 -44.10 14.99 15.27
N ASP A 95 -44.97 14.39 16.06
CA ASP A 95 -45.77 13.22 15.67
C ASP A 95 -46.98 13.66 14.85
N ALA A 96 -46.87 13.58 13.52
CA ALA A 96 -47.92 14.00 12.56
C ALA A 96 -48.84 12.84 12.13
N ARG A 97 -48.78 11.69 12.85
CA ARG A 97 -49.66 10.56 12.56
C ARG A 97 -51.11 10.89 12.92
N PRO A 98 -52.10 10.32 12.19
CA PRO A 98 -53.52 10.47 12.58
C PRO A 98 -53.75 9.83 13.95
N ALA A 99 -54.54 10.50 14.78
CA ALA A 99 -54.96 9.93 16.05
C ALA A 99 -55.72 8.61 15.80
N SER A 100 -55.40 7.57 16.58
CA SER A 100 -56.05 6.26 16.48
C SER A 100 -57.56 6.38 16.66
N GLY A 101 -58.35 6.01 15.61
CA GLY A 101 -59.81 6.07 15.65
C GLY A 101 -60.44 7.38 15.11
N ALA A 102 -59.66 8.38 14.76
CA ALA A 102 -60.19 9.57 14.09
C ALA A 102 -60.56 9.23 12.64
N ARG A 103 -61.88 9.30 12.30
CA ARG A 103 -62.29 9.38 10.91
C ARG A 103 -61.86 10.77 10.42
N VAL A 104 -60.72 10.81 9.69
CA VAL A 104 -60.28 12.04 9.07
C VAL A 104 -61.25 12.34 7.90
N SER A 105 -62.25 13.17 8.17
CA SER A 105 -63.10 13.74 7.14
C SER A 105 -62.57 15.14 6.83
N GLY A 106 -61.72 15.26 5.83
CA GLY A 106 -61.15 16.55 5.39
C GLY A 106 -59.77 16.39 4.76
N GLU A 107 -59.40 17.37 3.96
CA GLU A 107 -58.03 17.49 3.41
C GLU A 107 -57.01 17.70 4.53
N PHE A 108 -55.77 17.23 4.33
CA PHE A 108 -54.68 17.44 5.26
C PHE A 108 -54.36 18.94 5.36
N ASP A 109 -54.41 19.48 6.58
CA ASP A 109 -54.08 20.88 6.87
C ASP A 109 -52.57 21.09 6.91
N LEU A 110 -51.96 21.35 5.75
CA LEU A 110 -50.53 21.66 5.65
C LEU A 110 -50.22 23.01 6.33
N GLU A 111 -51.10 24.01 6.29
CA GLU A 111 -50.87 25.33 6.89
C GLU A 111 -50.77 25.24 8.43
N GLY A 112 -51.67 24.48 9.05
CA GLY A 112 -51.62 24.21 10.49
C GLY A 112 -50.33 23.50 10.93
N LEU A 113 -49.90 22.48 10.14
CA LEU A 113 -48.63 21.81 10.39
C LEU A 113 -47.45 22.76 10.22
N LEU A 114 -47.39 23.56 9.17
CA LEU A 114 -46.33 24.54 8.93
C LEU A 114 -46.24 25.61 10.02
N ALA A 115 -47.37 26.02 10.61
CA ALA A 115 -47.39 26.93 11.76
C ALA A 115 -46.72 26.30 13.01
N ALA A 116 -47.03 25.01 13.28
CA ALA A 116 -46.38 24.27 14.38
C ALA A 116 -44.88 24.07 14.14
N VAL A 117 -44.49 23.73 12.89
CA VAL A 117 -43.07 23.60 12.50
C VAL A 117 -42.36 24.93 12.63
N ALA A 118 -42.94 26.05 12.21
CA ALA A 118 -42.35 27.37 12.35
C ALA A 118 -42.03 27.72 13.81
N HIS A 119 -42.96 27.45 14.73
CA HIS A 119 -42.75 27.64 16.15
C HIS A 119 -41.57 26.78 16.69
N CYS A 120 -41.47 25.52 16.25
CA CYS A 120 -40.36 24.64 16.65
C CYS A 120 -39.03 25.15 16.09
N ILE A 121 -38.98 25.61 14.84
CA ILE A 121 -37.79 26.18 14.21
C ILE A 121 -37.33 27.43 14.97
N GLU A 122 -38.22 28.35 15.31
CA GLU A 122 -37.90 29.54 16.09
C GLU A 122 -37.32 29.19 17.47
N ARG A 123 -37.86 28.18 18.11
CA ARG A 123 -37.41 27.73 19.44
C ARG A 123 -36.05 27.06 19.40
N THR A 124 -35.79 26.21 18.42
CA THR A 124 -34.57 25.40 18.33
C THR A 124 -33.48 26.07 17.49
N GLY A 125 -33.78 27.13 16.77
CA GLY A 125 -32.84 27.71 15.80
C GLY A 125 -32.48 26.76 14.66
N ALA A 126 -33.40 25.86 14.29
CA ALA A 126 -33.14 24.75 13.38
C ALA A 126 -32.98 25.20 11.92
N PRO A 127 -31.81 24.98 11.29
CA PRO A 127 -31.68 25.14 9.85
C PRO A 127 -32.08 23.87 9.07
N TRP A 128 -32.36 22.76 9.77
CA TRP A 128 -32.75 21.48 9.20
C TRP A 128 -34.17 21.11 9.52
N LEU A 129 -34.91 20.68 8.49
CA LEU A 129 -36.27 20.19 8.60
C LEU A 129 -36.40 18.85 7.87
N VAL A 130 -36.90 17.85 8.56
CA VAL A 130 -37.17 16.51 7.99
C VAL A 130 -38.66 16.21 8.01
N PHE A 131 -39.21 15.73 6.90
CA PHE A 131 -40.53 15.12 6.78
C PHE A 131 -40.35 13.64 6.43
N ASP A 132 -40.56 12.76 7.40
CA ASP A 132 -40.33 11.32 7.25
C ASP A 132 -41.61 10.58 6.91
N GLY A 133 -41.61 9.83 5.77
CA GLY A 133 -42.74 9.07 5.29
C GLY A 133 -43.77 9.91 4.51
N ILE A 134 -43.29 10.81 3.62
CA ILE A 134 -44.15 11.72 2.86
C ILE A 134 -45.21 11.00 1.99
N ASP A 135 -44.95 9.75 1.62
CA ASP A 135 -45.95 8.93 0.90
C ASP A 135 -47.23 8.71 1.69
N GLN A 136 -47.18 8.77 3.04
CA GLN A 136 -48.40 8.72 3.86
C GLN A 136 -49.22 10.02 3.75
N LEU A 137 -48.56 11.15 3.59
CA LEU A 137 -49.22 12.42 3.31
C LEU A 137 -49.87 12.41 1.94
N LEU A 138 -49.12 11.99 0.90
CA LEU A 138 -49.56 11.97 -0.49
C LEU A 138 -50.75 11.00 -0.72
N ARG A 139 -50.74 9.84 -0.07
CA ARG A 139 -51.87 8.87 -0.17
C ARG A 139 -53.20 9.39 0.35
N ARG A 140 -53.21 10.44 1.15
CA ARG A 140 -54.43 11.06 1.67
C ARG A 140 -55.04 12.06 0.69
N GLN A 141 -54.24 12.51 -0.27
CA GLN A 141 -54.70 13.38 -1.34
C GLN A 141 -55.28 12.53 -2.48
N GLN A 142 -56.52 12.82 -2.88
CA GLN A 142 -57.15 12.13 -4.00
C GLN A 142 -56.62 12.60 -5.36
N ASP A 143 -56.05 13.81 -5.39
CA ASP A 143 -55.51 14.43 -6.59
C ASP A 143 -53.98 14.60 -6.49
N LEU A 144 -53.28 14.02 -7.45
CA LEU A 144 -51.82 14.11 -7.55
C LEU A 144 -51.33 15.56 -7.76
N LEU A 145 -52.13 16.39 -8.45
CA LEU A 145 -51.78 17.78 -8.68
C LEU A 145 -51.76 18.56 -7.36
N VAL A 146 -52.78 18.35 -6.50
CA VAL A 146 -52.85 18.98 -5.17
C VAL A 146 -51.67 18.55 -4.30
N ALA A 147 -51.34 17.26 -4.33
CA ALA A 147 -50.19 16.73 -3.61
C ALA A 147 -48.86 17.38 -4.09
N THR A 148 -48.71 17.53 -5.40
CA THR A 148 -47.55 18.15 -6.03
C THR A 148 -47.45 19.64 -5.65
N ASP A 149 -48.56 20.37 -5.68
CA ASP A 149 -48.63 21.79 -5.29
C ASP A 149 -48.28 21.99 -3.81
N GLN A 150 -48.70 21.07 -2.91
CA GLN A 150 -48.36 21.12 -1.49
C GLN A 150 -46.85 20.95 -1.25
N ILE A 151 -46.22 20.01 -1.95
CA ILE A 151 -44.75 19.83 -1.85
C ILE A 151 -44.00 21.03 -2.41
N HIS A 152 -44.49 21.59 -3.52
CA HIS A 152 -43.93 22.82 -4.07
C HIS A 152 -44.06 24.00 -3.10
N ALA A 153 -45.21 24.14 -2.46
CA ALA A 153 -45.44 25.18 -1.43
C ALA A 153 -44.51 24.98 -0.22
N LEU A 154 -44.34 23.73 0.24
CA LEU A 154 -43.39 23.38 1.33
C LEU A 154 -41.94 23.73 0.97
N SER A 155 -41.51 23.34 -0.25
CA SER A 155 -40.17 23.63 -0.73
C SER A 155 -39.91 25.15 -0.78
N ASN A 156 -40.83 25.91 -1.35
CA ASN A 156 -40.73 27.37 -1.42
C ASN A 156 -40.77 28.02 -0.02
N TRP A 157 -41.55 27.45 0.91
CA TRP A 157 -41.61 27.93 2.28
C TRP A 157 -40.27 27.75 3.01
N CYS A 158 -39.58 26.61 2.78
CA CYS A 158 -38.26 26.34 3.30
C CYS A 158 -37.20 27.23 2.65
N GLU A 159 -37.25 27.40 1.33
CA GLU A 159 -36.31 28.23 0.58
C GLU A 159 -36.31 29.70 1.07
N LYS A 160 -37.49 30.28 1.30
CA LYS A 160 -37.64 31.63 1.86
C LYS A 160 -37.08 31.81 3.27
N ARG A 161 -36.78 30.73 3.98
CA ARG A 161 -36.28 30.69 5.36
C ARG A 161 -34.88 30.12 5.49
N ASP A 162 -34.19 29.87 4.37
CA ASP A 162 -32.84 29.23 4.33
C ASP A 162 -32.82 27.87 5.07
N LEU A 163 -33.88 27.08 4.95
CA LEU A 163 -33.98 25.76 5.57
C LEU A 163 -33.61 24.68 4.58
N SER A 164 -32.77 23.75 5.04
CA SER A 164 -32.49 22.48 4.35
C SER A 164 -33.61 21.49 4.65
N LEU A 165 -34.44 21.22 3.66
CA LEU A 165 -35.55 20.28 3.74
C LEU A 165 -35.12 18.89 3.30
N ILE A 166 -35.41 17.89 4.11
CA ILE A 166 -35.25 16.46 3.75
C ILE A 166 -36.64 15.82 3.75
N LEU A 167 -37.01 15.20 2.64
CA LEU A 167 -38.22 14.40 2.49
C LEU A 167 -37.85 12.94 2.32
N THR A 168 -38.43 12.01 3.04
CA THR A 168 -38.27 10.58 2.79
C THR A 168 -39.51 9.98 2.16
N GLY A 169 -39.34 9.09 1.18
CA GLY A 169 -40.41 8.42 0.46
C GLY A 169 -40.08 6.98 0.08
N LYS A 170 -41.10 6.16 -0.13
CA LYS A 170 -40.96 4.76 -0.54
C LYS A 170 -40.77 4.65 -2.04
N LEU A 171 -39.72 3.93 -2.47
CA LEU A 171 -39.55 3.54 -3.86
C LEU A 171 -40.50 2.35 -4.15
N SER A 172 -41.32 2.42 -5.24
CA SER A 172 -42.17 1.31 -5.66
C SER A 172 -41.34 0.24 -6.37
N GLU A 173 -41.59 -1.04 -6.06
CA GLU A 173 -40.96 -2.19 -6.76
C GLU A 173 -41.56 -2.39 -8.18
N GLU A 174 -42.77 -1.98 -8.40
CA GLU A 174 -43.44 -2.08 -9.69
C GLU A 174 -43.17 -0.83 -10.53
N ARG A 175 -42.24 -0.93 -11.49
CA ARG A 175 -41.99 0.11 -12.52
C ARG A 175 -43.20 0.44 -13.40
N LEU A 176 -44.34 -0.20 -13.20
CA LEU A 176 -45.53 -0.12 -14.06
C LEU A 176 -46.71 0.69 -13.46
N ALA A 177 -46.63 1.10 -12.18
CA ALA A 177 -47.62 1.99 -11.60
C ALA A 177 -47.01 3.39 -11.41
N PRO A 178 -47.61 4.47 -11.96
CA PRO A 178 -47.18 5.83 -11.68
C PRO A 178 -47.24 6.05 -10.16
N THR A 179 -46.10 6.18 -9.52
CA THR A 179 -46.04 6.49 -8.10
C THR A 179 -46.35 7.97 -7.95
N HIS A 180 -47.12 8.32 -6.92
CA HIS A 180 -47.39 9.74 -6.56
C HIS A 180 -46.11 10.56 -6.36
N LEU A 181 -44.92 9.89 -6.35
CA LEU A 181 -43.61 10.49 -6.17
C LEU A 181 -42.92 10.90 -7.47
N GLU A 182 -43.32 10.37 -8.65
CA GLU A 182 -42.64 10.68 -9.93
C GLU A 182 -42.70 12.18 -10.27
N GLY A 183 -43.79 12.86 -9.97
CA GLY A 183 -43.93 14.31 -10.14
C GLY A 183 -43.02 15.10 -9.20
N ILE A 184 -42.81 14.60 -7.97
CA ILE A 184 -42.03 15.28 -6.91
C ILE A 184 -40.53 15.23 -7.18
N GLU A 185 -40.04 14.16 -7.79
CA GLU A 185 -38.61 14.06 -8.18
C GLU A 185 -38.17 15.21 -9.11
N PHE A 186 -39.08 15.72 -9.94
CA PHE A 186 -38.79 16.85 -10.83
C PHE A 186 -38.78 18.19 -10.11
N LEU A 187 -39.51 18.35 -9.01
CA LEU A 187 -39.65 19.61 -8.28
C LEU A 187 -38.38 19.91 -7.45
N LEU A 188 -37.88 18.91 -6.76
CA LEU A 188 -36.79 19.10 -5.80
C LEU A 188 -35.42 19.17 -6.48
N PRO A 189 -34.49 20.01 -5.99
CA PRO A 189 -33.15 20.14 -6.57
C PRO A 189 -32.27 18.91 -6.38
N SER A 190 -32.50 18.11 -5.32
CA SER A 190 -31.68 16.93 -5.00
C SER A 190 -32.55 15.69 -4.78
N VAL A 191 -32.14 14.56 -5.35
CA VAL A 191 -32.76 13.23 -5.19
C VAL A 191 -31.71 12.19 -4.92
N LEU A 192 -31.80 11.56 -3.75
CA LEU A 192 -30.93 10.49 -3.26
C LEU A 192 -31.73 9.18 -3.27
N VAL A 193 -31.11 8.09 -3.73
CA VAL A 193 -31.77 6.79 -3.81
C VAL A 193 -31.00 5.75 -3.03
N LEU A 194 -31.68 5.08 -2.10
CA LEU A 194 -31.21 3.96 -1.33
C LEU A 194 -31.84 2.68 -1.85
N SER A 195 -31.05 1.72 -2.25
CA SER A 195 -31.50 0.43 -2.74
C SER A 195 -30.87 -0.71 -1.92
N THR A 196 -31.52 -1.87 -1.95
CA THR A 196 -31.03 -3.09 -1.33
C THR A 196 -31.07 -4.21 -2.36
N THR A 197 -29.94 -4.93 -2.50
CA THR A 197 -29.82 -6.06 -3.42
C THR A 197 -29.17 -7.24 -2.71
N LEU A 198 -29.55 -8.47 -3.10
CA LEU A 198 -28.88 -9.68 -2.62
C LEU A 198 -27.69 -9.99 -3.54
N VAL A 199 -26.50 -9.98 -2.99
CA VAL A 199 -25.26 -10.37 -3.67
C VAL A 199 -24.68 -11.56 -2.92
N SER A 200 -24.54 -12.71 -3.58
CA SER A 200 -23.99 -13.94 -2.95
C SER A 200 -24.64 -14.30 -1.60
N ASN A 201 -25.97 -14.21 -1.50
CA ASN A 201 -26.77 -14.41 -0.28
C ASN A 201 -26.53 -13.39 0.85
N GLN A 202 -25.81 -12.32 0.60
CA GLN A 202 -25.64 -11.20 1.54
C GLN A 202 -26.43 -9.99 1.07
N LEU A 203 -27.04 -9.28 2.02
CA LEU A 203 -27.78 -8.05 1.73
C LEU A 203 -26.81 -6.90 1.51
N SER A 204 -26.65 -6.48 0.26
CA SER A 204 -25.88 -5.30 -0.11
C SER A 204 -26.79 -4.08 -0.17
N ARG A 205 -26.45 -3.04 0.58
CA ARG A 205 -27.10 -1.73 0.51
C ARG A 205 -26.33 -0.84 -0.44
N ARG A 206 -27.05 -0.15 -1.32
CA ARG A 206 -26.46 0.73 -2.33
C ARG A 206 -27.08 2.13 -2.23
N PHE A 207 -26.27 3.10 -2.58
CA PHE A 207 -26.63 4.52 -2.58
C PHE A 207 -26.20 5.16 -3.89
N ARG A 208 -27.07 6.00 -4.45
CA ARG A 208 -26.73 6.84 -5.60
C ARG A 208 -27.40 8.20 -5.52
N ILE A 209 -26.76 9.20 -6.10
CA ILE A 209 -27.34 10.53 -6.31
C ILE A 209 -28.00 10.49 -7.68
N ALA A 210 -29.34 10.41 -7.69
CA ALA A 210 -30.11 10.35 -8.94
C ALA A 210 -30.21 11.71 -9.62
N LYS A 211 -30.17 12.79 -8.82
CA LYS A 211 -30.24 14.16 -9.31
C LYS A 211 -29.61 15.11 -8.29
N TYR A 212 -28.88 16.10 -8.78
CA TYR A 212 -28.43 17.23 -7.97
C TYR A 212 -28.24 18.45 -8.88
N ARG A 213 -29.18 19.40 -8.87
CA ARG A 213 -29.17 20.59 -9.73
C ARG A 213 -28.13 21.60 -9.23
N GLY A 214 -27.47 22.27 -10.16
CA GLY A 214 -26.59 23.40 -9.88
C GLY A 214 -25.19 23.03 -9.38
N THR A 215 -24.86 21.71 -9.35
CA THR A 215 -23.53 21.26 -8.92
C THR A 215 -23.14 19.94 -9.59
N ALA A 216 -21.83 19.72 -9.74
CA ALA A 216 -21.32 18.40 -10.05
C ALA A 216 -21.49 17.47 -8.84
N HIS A 217 -21.71 16.20 -9.08
CA HIS A 217 -21.84 15.16 -8.06
C HIS A 217 -21.34 13.83 -8.61
N VAL A 218 -21.13 12.86 -7.73
CA VAL A 218 -20.78 11.49 -8.12
C VAL A 218 -22.01 10.82 -8.74
N ILE A 219 -21.83 10.26 -9.93
CA ILE A 219 -22.90 9.57 -10.67
C ILE A 219 -22.92 8.07 -10.42
N ASP A 220 -21.83 7.52 -9.84
CA ASP A 220 -21.70 6.10 -9.57
C ASP A 220 -22.61 5.67 -8.42
N GLU A 221 -23.10 4.43 -8.48
CA GLU A 221 -23.75 3.78 -7.35
C GLU A 221 -22.68 3.24 -6.40
N VAL A 222 -22.73 3.64 -5.13
CA VAL A 222 -21.75 3.24 -4.12
C VAL A 222 -22.37 2.36 -3.05
N ALA A 223 -21.56 1.58 -2.36
CA ALA A 223 -21.99 0.83 -1.20
C ALA A 223 -22.39 1.77 -0.06
N MET A 224 -23.36 1.34 0.72
CA MET A 224 -23.81 1.99 1.93
C MET A 224 -23.75 0.99 3.08
N LEU A 225 -23.00 1.29 4.11
CA LEU A 225 -22.82 0.45 5.29
C LEU A 225 -23.65 1.00 6.44
N LEU A 226 -24.13 0.13 7.30
CA LEU A 226 -24.89 0.48 8.49
C LEU A 226 -24.36 -0.33 9.66
N ASP A 227 -23.82 0.35 10.66
CA ASP A 227 -23.32 -0.21 11.90
C ASP A 227 -23.81 0.59 13.12
N ASP A 228 -23.24 0.35 14.31
CA ASP A 228 -23.61 1.04 15.56
C ASP A 228 -23.28 2.55 15.51
N ASP A 229 -22.35 2.98 14.64
CA ASP A 229 -22.03 4.39 14.42
C ASP A 229 -22.93 5.04 13.35
N GLY A 230 -23.82 4.24 12.76
CA GLY A 230 -24.81 4.70 11.80
C GLY A 230 -24.46 4.35 10.36
N MET A 231 -24.83 5.24 9.46
CA MET A 231 -24.69 5.05 8.03
C MET A 231 -23.37 5.61 7.52
N HIS A 232 -22.64 4.78 6.76
CA HIS A 232 -21.34 5.13 6.18
C HIS A 232 -21.39 4.94 4.67
N PHE A 233 -20.76 5.87 3.98
CA PHE A 233 -20.52 5.79 2.54
C PHE A 233 -19.02 5.64 2.34
N PRO A 234 -18.51 4.44 2.06
CA PRO A 234 -17.07 4.18 1.84
C PRO A 234 -16.63 4.75 0.49
N TYR A 235 -16.87 6.03 0.30
CA TYR A 235 -16.44 6.81 -0.84
C TYR A 235 -15.24 7.65 -0.44
N ALA A 236 -14.11 7.37 -1.07
CA ALA A 236 -13.01 8.30 -1.08
C ALA A 236 -12.97 8.93 -2.47
N ALA A 237 -13.13 10.24 -2.54
CA ALA A 237 -12.88 10.94 -3.80
C ALA A 237 -11.55 10.45 -4.35
N ARG A 238 -11.53 9.99 -5.63
CA ARG A 238 -10.25 9.63 -6.27
C ARG A 238 -9.32 10.80 -6.02
N PRO A 239 -8.19 10.60 -5.33
CA PRO A 239 -7.22 11.67 -5.21
C PRO A 239 -6.92 12.10 -6.63
N LEU A 240 -7.13 13.37 -6.96
CA LEU A 240 -6.54 13.98 -8.14
C LEU A 240 -5.09 13.50 -8.12
N ALA A 241 -4.65 12.87 -9.22
CA ALA A 241 -3.36 12.20 -9.31
C ALA A 241 -2.33 12.97 -8.50
N ALA A 242 -1.60 12.25 -7.63
CA ALA A 242 -0.64 12.86 -6.72
C ALA A 242 0.20 13.87 -7.51
N THR A 243 -0.02 15.15 -7.25
CA THR A 243 0.58 16.27 -8.00
C THR A 243 2.02 16.52 -7.56
N GLY A 244 2.54 15.72 -6.62
CA GLY A 244 3.92 15.79 -6.16
C GLY A 244 4.87 14.94 -7.03
N PRO A 245 6.16 15.30 -7.08
CA PRO A 245 7.18 14.46 -7.70
C PRO A 245 7.20 13.08 -7.03
N ALA A 246 7.37 12.02 -7.82
CA ALA A 246 7.52 10.67 -7.29
C ALA A 246 8.71 10.63 -6.30
N SER A 247 8.53 10.00 -5.15
CA SER A 247 9.60 9.86 -4.17
C SER A 247 10.71 8.97 -4.71
N HIS A 248 11.96 9.39 -4.52
CA HIS A 248 13.16 8.60 -4.79
C HIS A 248 13.62 7.79 -3.57
N GLU A 249 12.97 7.99 -2.43
CA GLU A 249 13.26 7.28 -1.19
C GLU A 249 12.98 5.78 -1.35
N ARG A 250 13.86 4.96 -0.76
CA ARG A 250 13.73 3.50 -0.76
C ARG A 250 13.42 3.00 0.63
N VAL A 251 12.53 2.04 0.68
CA VAL A 251 12.13 1.31 1.90
C VAL A 251 12.69 -0.10 1.80
N SER A 252 13.43 -0.54 2.82
CA SER A 252 14.01 -1.88 2.86
C SER A 252 12.92 -2.95 2.94
N THR A 253 13.13 -4.06 2.26
CA THR A 253 12.32 -5.27 2.38
C THR A 253 12.66 -6.08 3.65
N GLY A 254 13.73 -5.71 4.36
CA GLY A 254 14.29 -6.49 5.46
C GLY A 254 15.17 -7.66 4.99
N ILE A 255 15.52 -7.71 3.70
CA ILE A 255 16.35 -8.75 3.10
C ILE A 255 17.37 -8.07 2.20
N ASP A 256 18.62 -7.91 2.67
CA ASP A 256 19.67 -7.12 2.02
C ASP A 256 19.88 -7.50 0.55
N LYS A 257 19.88 -8.80 0.25
CA LYS A 257 20.06 -9.28 -1.12
C LYS A 257 18.86 -9.01 -2.01
N LEU A 258 17.64 -9.00 -1.46
CA LEU A 258 16.44 -8.59 -2.20
C LEU A 258 16.46 -7.09 -2.47
N ASP A 259 16.86 -6.30 -1.48
CA ASP A 259 17.02 -4.86 -1.63
C ASP A 259 18.05 -4.54 -2.72
N ALA A 260 19.18 -5.25 -2.74
CA ALA A 260 20.19 -5.12 -3.80
C ALA A 260 19.62 -5.44 -5.20
N VAL A 261 18.82 -6.50 -5.32
CA VAL A 261 18.14 -6.89 -6.58
C VAL A 261 17.15 -5.81 -7.03
N LEU A 262 16.49 -5.14 -6.11
CA LEU A 262 15.52 -4.08 -6.37
C LEU A 262 16.16 -2.68 -6.51
N GLY A 263 17.48 -2.58 -6.42
CA GLY A 263 18.20 -1.31 -6.51
C GLY A 263 18.09 -0.45 -5.26
N GLY A 264 18.08 -1.09 -4.09
CA GLY A 264 18.06 -0.47 -2.75
C GLY A 264 16.73 -0.59 -2.00
N GLY A 265 15.85 -1.50 -2.42
CA GLY A 265 14.53 -1.73 -1.81
C GLY A 265 13.35 -1.20 -2.64
N LEU A 266 12.20 -1.07 -2.00
CA LEU A 266 10.95 -0.60 -2.63
C LEU A 266 10.89 0.93 -2.63
N TYR A 267 10.27 1.53 -3.65
CA TYR A 267 10.03 2.98 -3.62
C TYR A 267 8.98 3.35 -2.58
N ARG A 268 9.19 4.45 -1.87
CA ARG A 268 8.21 5.03 -0.95
C ARG A 268 6.90 5.32 -1.68
N GLY A 269 5.77 4.87 -1.11
CA GLY A 269 4.45 5.05 -1.70
C GLY A 269 4.15 4.14 -2.89
N SER A 270 5.03 3.19 -3.23
CA SER A 270 4.78 2.19 -4.26
C SER A 270 3.96 1.00 -3.76
N ALA A 271 3.34 0.29 -4.70
CA ALA A 271 2.62 -0.95 -4.43
C ALA A 271 3.40 -2.16 -4.94
N THR A 272 3.62 -3.14 -4.07
CA THR A 272 4.29 -4.41 -4.39
C THR A 272 3.31 -5.57 -4.27
N LEU A 273 3.21 -6.38 -5.33
CA LEU A 273 2.46 -7.64 -5.32
C LEU A 273 3.43 -8.80 -5.11
N ILE A 274 3.14 -9.67 -4.14
CA ILE A 274 3.85 -10.92 -3.89
C ILE A 274 2.90 -12.07 -4.19
N SER A 275 3.06 -12.74 -5.32
CA SER A 275 2.23 -13.88 -5.71
C SER A 275 2.96 -15.20 -5.55
N GLY A 276 2.21 -16.28 -5.30
CA GLY A 276 2.78 -17.62 -5.21
C GLY A 276 1.88 -18.63 -4.53
N GLN A 277 2.26 -19.90 -4.64
CA GLN A 277 1.56 -21.04 -4.06
C GLN A 277 1.55 -20.98 -2.52
N PRO A 278 0.65 -21.70 -1.82
CA PRO A 278 0.73 -21.87 -0.38
C PRO A 278 2.09 -22.40 0.08
N GLY A 279 2.61 -21.86 1.19
CA GLY A 279 3.89 -22.29 1.77
C GLY A 279 5.15 -21.75 1.09
N THR A 280 5.05 -20.87 0.08
CA THR A 280 6.20 -20.26 -0.59
C THR A 280 6.85 -19.10 0.18
N ALA A 281 6.36 -18.77 1.39
CA ALA A 281 6.90 -17.73 2.27
C ALA A 281 6.40 -16.29 2.00
N LYS A 282 5.21 -16.10 1.43
CA LYS A 282 4.62 -14.76 1.21
C LYS A 282 4.47 -13.98 2.51
N THR A 283 3.80 -14.57 3.51
CA THR A 283 3.61 -14.00 4.86
C THR A 283 4.95 -13.71 5.54
N THR A 284 5.97 -14.57 5.28
CA THR A 284 7.32 -14.38 5.84
C THR A 284 8.00 -13.15 5.26
N LEU A 285 7.87 -12.89 3.94
CA LEU A 285 8.37 -11.66 3.32
C LEU A 285 7.65 -10.42 3.87
N CYS A 286 6.34 -10.49 4.06
CA CYS A 286 5.58 -9.40 4.68
C CYS A 286 6.02 -9.13 6.12
N GLY A 287 6.29 -10.19 6.89
CA GLY A 287 6.82 -10.07 8.25
C GLY A 287 8.21 -9.43 8.29
N SER A 288 9.12 -9.85 7.40
CA SER A 288 10.45 -9.26 7.26
C SER A 288 10.38 -7.76 6.93
N PHE A 289 9.55 -7.38 5.96
CA PHE A 289 9.28 -5.98 5.62
C PHE A 289 8.75 -5.18 6.81
N SER A 290 7.75 -5.73 7.51
CA SER A 290 7.14 -5.04 8.67
C SER A 290 8.14 -4.84 9.81
N ALA A 291 9.00 -5.84 10.07
CA ALA A 291 10.06 -5.74 11.07
C ALA A 291 11.12 -4.69 10.68
N ALA A 292 11.52 -4.65 9.40
CA ALA A 292 12.48 -3.67 8.90
C ALA A 292 11.92 -2.24 8.96
N ALA A 293 10.66 -2.03 8.56
CA ALA A 293 9.98 -0.73 8.67
C ALA A 293 9.94 -0.27 10.14
N ALA A 294 9.55 -1.15 11.06
CA ALA A 294 9.53 -0.85 12.50
C ALA A 294 10.92 -0.53 13.07
N ALA A 295 11.98 -1.21 12.59
CA ALA A 295 13.35 -0.91 12.98
C ALA A 295 13.79 0.51 12.54
N CYS A 296 13.20 1.04 11.46
CA CYS A 296 13.37 2.43 11.03
C CYS A 296 12.43 3.42 11.75
N GLY A 297 11.60 2.96 12.69
CA GLY A 297 10.62 3.78 13.41
C GLY A 297 9.33 4.04 12.64
N GLU A 298 9.09 3.35 11.54
CA GLU A 298 7.90 3.48 10.70
C GLU A 298 6.75 2.60 11.21
N ARG A 299 5.53 3.10 11.03
CA ARG A 299 4.31 2.41 11.46
C ARG A 299 3.77 1.54 10.34
N THR A 300 3.58 0.26 10.62
CA THR A 300 3.02 -0.71 9.68
C THR A 300 1.62 -1.16 10.13
N LEU A 301 0.62 -0.98 9.27
CA LEU A 301 -0.67 -1.63 9.43
C LEU A 301 -0.64 -2.97 8.69
N TYR A 302 -0.72 -4.07 9.45
CA TYR A 302 -0.78 -5.43 8.91
C TYR A 302 -2.23 -5.92 8.90
N PHE A 303 -2.83 -6.06 7.73
CA PHE A 303 -4.21 -6.51 7.59
C PHE A 303 -4.23 -7.93 7.01
N SER A 304 -4.65 -8.90 7.83
CA SER A 304 -4.71 -10.32 7.46
C SER A 304 -6.15 -10.75 7.18
N PHE A 305 -6.36 -11.47 6.06
CA PHE A 305 -7.64 -12.07 5.70
C PHE A 305 -7.69 -13.60 5.90
N ASP A 306 -6.60 -14.24 6.26
CA ASP A 306 -6.49 -15.69 6.33
C ASP A 306 -6.09 -16.17 7.73
N GLU A 307 -5.10 -15.51 8.34
CA GLU A 307 -4.54 -15.96 9.61
C GLU A 307 -4.73 -14.92 10.72
N GLN A 308 -4.96 -15.43 11.94
CA GLN A 308 -5.00 -14.60 13.16
C GLN A 308 -3.59 -14.17 13.57
N GLN A 309 -3.50 -13.11 14.38
CA GLN A 309 -2.24 -12.51 14.84
C GLN A 309 -1.31 -13.54 15.51
N ALA A 310 -1.79 -14.30 16.48
CA ALA A 310 -0.94 -15.19 17.27
C ALA A 310 -0.25 -16.30 16.44
N PRO A 311 -0.94 -17.03 15.52
CA PRO A 311 -0.28 -17.95 14.61
C PRO A 311 0.78 -17.29 13.72
N VAL A 312 0.49 -16.11 13.14
CA VAL A 312 1.43 -15.40 12.29
C VAL A 312 2.71 -15.04 13.05
N ILE A 313 2.58 -14.43 14.24
CA ILE A 313 3.72 -14.06 15.09
C ILE A 313 4.56 -15.28 15.44
N ARG A 314 3.93 -16.36 15.92
CA ARG A 314 4.63 -17.61 16.25
C ARG A 314 5.40 -18.16 15.06
N ASN A 315 4.78 -18.20 13.89
CA ASN A 315 5.39 -18.74 12.66
C ASN A 315 6.56 -17.88 12.21
N LEU A 316 6.46 -16.55 12.30
CA LEU A 316 7.54 -15.61 12.00
C LEU A 316 8.68 -15.72 13.01
N GLY A 317 8.38 -15.85 14.28
CA GLY A 317 9.38 -16.06 15.34
C GLY A 317 10.21 -17.34 15.13
N SER A 318 9.60 -18.42 14.59
CA SER A 318 10.32 -19.65 14.27
C SER A 318 11.40 -19.51 13.20
N VAL A 319 11.30 -18.48 12.37
CA VAL A 319 12.29 -18.12 11.33
C VAL A 319 13.06 -16.84 11.69
N GLY A 320 13.11 -16.45 12.98
CA GLY A 320 13.92 -15.34 13.45
C GLY A 320 13.37 -13.94 13.17
N ILE A 321 12.10 -13.81 12.79
CA ILE A 321 11.45 -12.52 12.58
C ILE A 321 10.57 -12.22 13.81
N ASP A 322 11.00 -11.25 14.61
CA ASP A 322 10.26 -10.80 15.80
C ASP A 322 9.30 -9.65 15.47
N LEU A 323 8.00 -9.87 15.64
CA LEU A 323 6.98 -8.84 15.58
C LEU A 323 6.38 -8.48 16.94
N ASP A 324 6.66 -9.25 18.02
CA ASP A 324 6.09 -8.98 19.34
C ASP A 324 6.57 -7.63 19.89
N ALA A 325 7.88 -7.37 19.82
CA ALA A 325 8.44 -6.13 20.32
C ALA A 325 7.92 -4.89 19.57
N PRO A 326 7.90 -4.82 18.22
CA PRO A 326 7.33 -3.68 17.51
C PRO A 326 5.80 -3.53 17.65
N ILE A 327 5.04 -4.62 17.84
CA ILE A 327 3.61 -4.54 18.17
C ILE A 327 3.42 -3.93 19.56
N ALA A 328 4.18 -4.37 20.56
CA ALA A 328 4.13 -3.81 21.91
C ALA A 328 4.54 -2.33 21.95
N ALA A 329 5.46 -1.92 21.08
CA ALA A 329 5.87 -0.53 20.90
C ALA A 329 4.85 0.33 20.14
N GLY A 330 3.78 -0.25 19.59
CA GLY A 330 2.79 0.47 18.78
C GLY A 330 3.25 0.84 17.37
N LEU A 331 4.37 0.27 16.90
CA LEU A 331 4.88 0.48 15.53
C LEU A 331 4.20 -0.45 14.52
N ILE A 332 3.70 -1.60 14.96
CA ILE A 332 2.92 -2.51 14.11
C ILE A 332 1.54 -2.68 14.74
N GLN A 333 0.51 -2.40 13.95
CA GLN A 333 -0.87 -2.75 14.29
C GLN A 333 -1.32 -3.91 13.43
N PHE A 334 -1.56 -5.07 14.06
CA PHE A 334 -2.06 -6.25 13.38
C PHE A 334 -3.59 -6.30 13.46
N HIS A 335 -4.25 -6.53 12.33
CA HIS A 335 -5.70 -6.66 12.26
C HIS A 335 -6.06 -7.87 11.40
N ALA A 336 -6.75 -8.83 12.02
CA ALA A 336 -7.23 -10.02 11.33
C ALA A 336 -8.75 -9.95 11.12
N ARG A 337 -9.19 -10.25 9.90
CA ARG A 337 -10.61 -10.30 9.56
C ARG A 337 -10.87 -11.41 8.54
N ASP A 338 -11.93 -12.19 8.76
CA ASP A 338 -12.32 -13.21 7.79
C ASP A 338 -12.90 -12.53 6.53
N ALA A 339 -12.35 -12.84 5.36
CA ALA A 339 -12.81 -12.28 4.09
C ALA A 339 -14.28 -12.62 3.76
N TRP A 340 -14.81 -13.70 4.33
CA TRP A 340 -16.20 -14.13 4.15
C TRP A 340 -17.17 -13.51 5.16
N SER A 341 -16.67 -12.78 6.16
CA SER A 341 -17.48 -12.21 7.26
C SER A 341 -18.18 -10.90 6.89
N GLY A 342 -18.30 -10.55 5.62
CA GLY A 342 -18.96 -9.31 5.20
C GLY A 342 -18.73 -9.01 3.72
N LEU A 343 -19.22 -7.85 3.31
CA LEU A 343 -19.02 -7.34 1.96
C LEU A 343 -17.61 -6.75 1.81
N VAL A 344 -17.10 -6.71 0.59
CA VAL A 344 -15.77 -6.13 0.31
C VAL A 344 -15.71 -4.65 0.72
N GLU A 345 -16.82 -3.95 0.58
CA GLU A 345 -16.95 -2.55 0.97
C GLU A 345 -16.83 -2.35 2.50
N GLU A 346 -17.28 -3.32 3.30
CA GLU A 346 -17.10 -3.30 4.76
C GLU A 346 -15.63 -3.49 5.14
N HIS A 347 -14.94 -4.39 4.46
CA HIS A 347 -13.49 -4.59 4.65
C HIS A 347 -12.71 -3.34 4.24
N TYR A 348 -13.08 -2.75 3.10
CA TYR A 348 -12.48 -1.53 2.60
C TYR A 348 -12.71 -0.35 3.57
N HIS A 349 -13.93 -0.17 4.06
CA HIS A 349 -14.25 0.86 5.05
C HIS A 349 -13.48 0.69 6.36
N ALA A 350 -13.47 -0.53 6.92
CA ALA A 350 -12.70 -0.84 8.12
C ALA A 350 -11.21 -0.53 7.94
N LEU A 351 -10.65 -0.87 6.79
CA LEU A 351 -9.26 -0.57 6.47
C LEU A 351 -9.01 0.95 6.39
N LEU A 352 -9.90 1.71 5.75
CA LEU A 352 -9.78 3.18 5.70
C LEU A 352 -9.88 3.82 7.09
N GLN A 353 -10.77 3.34 7.96
CA GLN A 353 -10.86 3.81 9.34
C GLN A 353 -9.59 3.52 10.13
N LEU A 354 -9.03 2.30 10.00
CA LEU A 354 -7.77 1.93 10.64
C LEU A 354 -6.61 2.80 10.14
N MET A 355 -6.52 3.01 8.83
CA MET A 355 -5.52 3.90 8.22
C MET A 355 -5.66 5.35 8.72
N HIS A 356 -6.90 5.82 8.93
CA HIS A 356 -7.14 7.17 9.44
C HIS A 356 -6.71 7.29 10.91
N ARG A 357 -7.03 6.29 11.75
CA ARG A 357 -6.68 6.31 13.19
C ARG A 357 -5.20 6.06 13.44
N PHE A 358 -4.63 5.10 12.75
CA PHE A 358 -3.24 4.66 12.97
C PHE A 358 -2.21 5.48 12.21
N GLN A 359 -2.59 6.10 11.06
CA GLN A 359 -1.69 6.87 10.18
C GLN A 359 -0.42 6.08 9.83
N PRO A 360 -0.53 4.93 9.15
CA PRO A 360 0.61 4.07 8.85
C PRO A 360 1.49 4.67 7.74
N ASP A 361 2.80 4.36 7.80
CA ASP A 361 3.77 4.61 6.74
C ASP A 361 3.82 3.44 5.73
N CYS A 362 3.51 2.24 6.23
CA CYS A 362 3.48 0.99 5.48
C CYS A 362 2.16 0.25 5.68
N LEU A 363 1.69 -0.43 4.62
CA LEU A 363 0.48 -1.25 4.64
C LEU A 363 0.79 -2.64 4.09
N VAL A 364 0.39 -3.68 4.81
CA VAL A 364 0.43 -5.07 4.34
C VAL A 364 -0.99 -5.62 4.27
N ILE A 365 -1.34 -6.28 3.16
CA ILE A 365 -2.61 -7.01 2.98
C ILE A 365 -2.30 -8.46 2.60
N ASP A 366 -2.64 -9.38 3.48
CA ASP A 366 -2.25 -10.80 3.36
C ASP A 366 -3.42 -11.76 3.62
N PRO A 367 -3.94 -12.46 2.58
CA PRO A 367 -3.77 -12.22 1.15
C PRO A 367 -4.95 -11.42 0.55
N VAL A 368 -4.67 -10.55 -0.42
CA VAL A 368 -5.71 -9.84 -1.17
C VAL A 368 -6.59 -10.78 -2.02
N SER A 369 -6.07 -11.91 -2.43
CA SER A 369 -6.83 -12.94 -3.16
C SER A 369 -8.01 -13.53 -2.37
N ALA A 370 -8.02 -13.44 -1.05
CA ALA A 370 -9.16 -13.85 -0.24
C ALA A 370 -10.38 -12.95 -0.50
N LEU A 371 -10.18 -11.64 -0.61
CA LEU A 371 -11.24 -10.69 -0.99
C LEU A 371 -11.79 -10.95 -2.39
N LEU A 372 -10.89 -11.22 -3.37
CA LEU A 372 -11.29 -11.53 -4.75
C LEU A 372 -12.18 -12.77 -4.83
N LYS A 373 -11.94 -13.77 -4.00
CA LYS A 373 -12.76 -14.99 -3.92
C LYS A 373 -14.10 -14.77 -3.22
N ALA A 374 -14.11 -13.98 -2.16
CA ALA A 374 -15.32 -13.77 -1.34
C ALA A 374 -16.34 -12.86 -2.03
N ALA A 375 -15.91 -11.79 -2.70
CA ALA A 375 -16.77 -10.73 -3.20
C ALA A 375 -17.03 -10.76 -4.71
N GLY A 376 -16.36 -11.65 -5.45
CA GLY A 376 -16.31 -11.59 -6.91
C GLY A 376 -15.24 -10.59 -7.41
N ALA A 377 -14.72 -10.88 -8.61
CA ALA A 377 -13.52 -10.21 -9.12
C ALA A 377 -13.71 -8.70 -9.31
N ASP A 378 -14.86 -8.25 -9.84
CA ASP A 378 -15.05 -6.86 -10.24
C ASP A 378 -15.14 -5.90 -9.03
N SER A 379 -15.93 -6.24 -8.00
CA SER A 379 -16.09 -5.39 -6.80
C SER A 379 -14.79 -5.28 -5.99
N ALA A 380 -14.10 -6.41 -5.82
CA ALA A 380 -12.84 -6.44 -5.09
C ALA A 380 -11.73 -5.70 -5.86
N GLN A 381 -11.72 -5.78 -7.18
CA GLN A 381 -10.79 -5.04 -8.01
C GLN A 381 -10.94 -3.52 -7.82
N VAL A 382 -12.17 -3.01 -7.92
CA VAL A 382 -12.45 -1.57 -7.71
C VAL A 382 -11.99 -1.11 -6.33
N ALA A 383 -12.26 -1.91 -5.28
CA ALA A 383 -11.82 -1.58 -3.92
C ALA A 383 -10.29 -1.53 -3.81
N ILE A 384 -9.57 -2.48 -4.43
CA ILE A 384 -8.10 -2.51 -4.45
C ILE A 384 -7.55 -1.30 -5.23
N GLU A 385 -8.11 -0.98 -6.39
CA GLU A 385 -7.71 0.20 -7.18
C GLU A 385 -7.85 1.50 -6.39
N GLN A 386 -8.99 1.69 -5.72
CA GLN A 386 -9.24 2.85 -4.88
C GLN A 386 -8.26 2.90 -3.70
N LEU A 387 -8.03 1.78 -3.04
CA LEU A 387 -7.08 1.68 -1.93
C LEU A 387 -5.67 2.07 -2.37
N LEU A 388 -5.19 1.52 -3.48
CA LEU A 388 -3.85 1.83 -4.00
C LEU A 388 -3.72 3.29 -4.45
N ALA A 389 -4.79 3.90 -4.94
CA ALA A 389 -4.79 5.32 -5.25
C ALA A 389 -4.63 6.18 -3.97
N ILE A 390 -5.32 5.81 -2.88
CA ILE A 390 -5.22 6.50 -1.59
C ILE A 390 -3.85 6.31 -0.95
N THR A 391 -3.32 5.08 -0.93
CA THR A 391 -2.01 4.80 -0.33
C THR A 391 -0.90 5.54 -1.05
N ARG A 392 -0.93 5.56 -2.40
CA ARG A 392 0.00 6.35 -3.21
C ARG A 392 -0.08 7.84 -2.91
N ALA A 393 -1.30 8.41 -2.86
CA ALA A 393 -1.49 9.82 -2.57
C ALA A 393 -0.98 10.24 -1.19
N ARG A 394 -0.98 9.30 -0.22
CA ARG A 394 -0.47 9.50 1.14
C ARG A 394 1.00 9.10 1.33
N GLY A 395 1.66 8.58 0.30
CA GLY A 395 3.03 8.09 0.38
C GLY A 395 3.19 6.78 1.17
N ILE A 396 2.11 6.01 1.35
CA ILE A 396 2.11 4.74 2.10
C ILE A 396 2.64 3.62 1.20
N THR A 397 3.73 2.98 1.60
CA THR A 397 4.29 1.82 0.88
C THR A 397 3.45 0.58 1.14
N THR A 398 2.95 -0.06 0.08
CA THR A 398 1.93 -1.11 0.20
C THR A 398 2.44 -2.45 -0.31
N LEU A 399 2.32 -3.51 0.49
CA LEU A 399 2.55 -4.89 0.10
C LEU A 399 1.23 -5.65 0.04
N LEU A 400 0.99 -6.33 -1.07
CA LEU A 400 -0.17 -7.20 -1.29
C LEU A 400 0.32 -8.62 -1.51
N THR A 401 -0.23 -9.60 -0.81
CA THR A 401 0.03 -11.00 -1.17
C THR A 401 -1.13 -11.60 -1.94
N SER A 402 -0.84 -12.55 -2.81
CA SER A 402 -1.86 -13.27 -3.56
C SER A 402 -1.53 -14.76 -3.70
N LEU A 403 -2.56 -15.59 -3.67
CA LEU A 403 -2.44 -17.01 -3.93
C LEU A 403 -2.47 -17.26 -5.44
N GLY A 404 -1.36 -17.72 -6.00
CA GLY A 404 -1.25 -18.16 -7.40
C GLY A 404 -1.70 -19.61 -7.59
N THR A 405 -2.21 -19.95 -8.78
CA THR A 405 -2.53 -21.32 -9.19
C THR A 405 -1.34 -22.01 -9.85
N GLN A 406 -1.33 -23.36 -9.81
CA GLN A 406 -0.17 -24.19 -10.17
C GLN A 406 0.21 -24.24 -11.66
N THR A 407 -0.65 -23.81 -12.58
CA THR A 407 -0.55 -24.30 -13.97
C THR A 407 0.16 -23.38 -14.94
N ASP A 408 0.26 -22.12 -14.68
CA ASP A 408 1.04 -21.21 -15.53
C ASP A 408 1.23 -19.84 -14.84
N PRO A 409 2.47 -19.35 -14.62
CA PRO A 409 2.70 -17.98 -14.17
C PRO A 409 2.13 -16.94 -15.14
N THR A 410 1.85 -17.34 -16.39
CA THR A 410 1.30 -16.49 -17.45
C THR A 410 -0.20 -16.61 -17.64
N SER A 411 -0.87 -17.64 -17.08
CA SER A 411 -2.33 -17.87 -17.22
C SER A 411 -3.20 -17.16 -16.17
N GLU A 412 -2.73 -16.07 -15.64
CA GLU A 412 -3.33 -15.33 -14.53
C GLU A 412 -4.47 -14.39 -14.96
N ALA A 413 -5.56 -14.94 -15.45
CA ALA A 413 -6.74 -14.12 -15.76
C ALA A 413 -7.31 -13.40 -14.52
N THR A 414 -7.11 -13.94 -13.30
CA THR A 414 -7.59 -13.35 -12.03
C THR A 414 -6.57 -12.42 -11.35
N LEU A 415 -5.28 -12.60 -11.60
CA LEU A 415 -4.21 -11.75 -11.05
C LEU A 415 -3.76 -10.67 -12.02
N SER A 416 -4.12 -10.76 -13.32
CA SER A 416 -3.70 -9.82 -14.36
C SER A 416 -4.05 -8.38 -14.01
N HIS A 417 -5.17 -8.13 -13.37
CA HIS A 417 -5.58 -6.79 -12.97
C HIS A 417 -4.80 -6.26 -11.77
N ALA A 418 -4.57 -7.05 -10.71
CA ALA A 418 -3.75 -6.62 -9.57
C ALA A 418 -2.27 -6.43 -9.98
N SER A 419 -1.75 -7.26 -10.89
CA SER A 419 -0.38 -7.13 -11.42
C SER A 419 -0.18 -5.87 -12.26
N THR A 420 -1.20 -5.40 -12.97
CA THR A 420 -1.13 -4.14 -13.72
C THR A 420 -1.04 -2.92 -12.80
N LEU A 421 -1.68 -2.98 -11.64
CA LEU A 421 -1.73 -1.91 -10.65
C LEU A 421 -0.47 -1.83 -9.79
N ALA A 422 0.21 -2.96 -9.55
CA ALA A 422 1.43 -3.00 -8.78
C ALA A 422 2.61 -2.35 -9.53
N ASP A 423 3.49 -1.68 -8.80
CA ASP A 423 4.74 -1.11 -9.32
C ASP A 423 5.85 -2.16 -9.36
N THR A 424 5.88 -3.03 -8.35
CA THR A 424 6.77 -4.18 -8.26
C THR A 424 5.95 -5.47 -8.16
N TRP A 425 6.37 -6.52 -8.88
CA TRP A 425 5.74 -7.84 -8.81
C TRP A 425 6.78 -8.91 -8.58
N LEU A 426 6.68 -9.56 -7.42
CA LEU A 426 7.51 -10.67 -7.00
C LEU A 426 6.70 -11.96 -7.13
N VAL A 427 7.27 -12.96 -7.77
CA VAL A 427 6.67 -14.30 -7.89
C VAL A 427 7.47 -15.29 -7.08
N LEU A 428 6.79 -15.97 -6.16
CA LEU A 428 7.35 -17.04 -5.36
C LEU A 428 6.87 -18.39 -5.88
N GLY A 429 7.79 -19.30 -6.04
CA GLY A 429 7.51 -20.64 -6.55
C GLY A 429 8.29 -21.73 -5.84
N TYR A 430 8.16 -22.93 -6.37
CA TYR A 430 8.97 -24.06 -5.99
C TYR A 430 9.70 -24.62 -7.22
N ASN A 431 10.98 -24.88 -7.05
CA ASN A 431 11.78 -25.64 -7.98
C ASN A 431 11.94 -27.06 -7.42
N VAL A 432 11.39 -28.06 -8.11
CA VAL A 432 11.47 -29.48 -7.69
C VAL A 432 12.50 -30.18 -8.54
N ARG A 433 13.61 -30.57 -7.92
CA ARG A 433 14.71 -31.27 -8.61
C ARG A 433 15.37 -32.29 -7.67
N GLY A 434 15.70 -33.45 -8.19
CA GLY A 434 16.42 -34.48 -7.43
C GLY A 434 15.74 -34.94 -6.14
N GLY A 435 14.41 -34.80 -6.04
CA GLY A 435 13.66 -35.13 -4.82
C GLY A 435 13.58 -33.98 -3.80
N GLU A 436 14.21 -32.86 -4.08
CA GLU A 436 14.14 -31.65 -3.25
C GLU A 436 13.15 -30.64 -3.81
N ARG A 437 12.52 -29.90 -2.90
CA ARG A 437 11.58 -28.82 -3.21
C ARG A 437 12.12 -27.52 -2.64
N ASN A 438 12.86 -26.78 -3.45
CA ASN A 438 13.47 -25.51 -3.07
C ASN A 438 12.55 -24.35 -3.43
N ARG A 439 12.47 -23.32 -2.53
CA ARG A 439 11.69 -22.12 -2.81
C ARG A 439 12.45 -21.22 -3.76
N SER A 440 11.74 -20.60 -4.69
CA SER A 440 12.31 -19.67 -5.65
C SER A 440 11.60 -18.33 -5.59
N LEU A 441 12.34 -17.26 -5.90
CA LEU A 441 11.85 -15.90 -6.06
C LEU A 441 12.33 -15.36 -7.40
N SER A 442 11.41 -14.74 -8.15
CA SER A 442 11.71 -13.98 -9.36
C SER A 442 11.04 -12.62 -9.31
N VAL A 443 11.69 -11.61 -9.88
CA VAL A 443 11.15 -10.27 -10.06
C VAL A 443 10.60 -10.19 -11.47
N VAL A 444 9.28 -10.19 -11.62
CA VAL A 444 8.61 -10.12 -12.93
C VAL A 444 8.55 -8.68 -13.43
N LYS A 445 8.45 -7.74 -12.49
CA LYS A 445 8.31 -6.32 -12.79
C LYS A 445 8.82 -5.49 -11.64
N SER A 446 9.57 -4.43 -11.94
CA SER A 446 9.92 -3.39 -10.97
C SER A 446 10.05 -2.05 -11.72
N ARG A 447 9.02 -1.21 -11.64
CA ARG A 447 8.99 0.08 -12.34
C ARG A 447 10.03 1.02 -11.76
N GLY A 448 10.82 1.63 -12.64
CA GLY A 448 11.84 2.60 -12.24
C GLY A 448 13.10 2.00 -11.62
N SER A 449 13.23 0.66 -11.54
CA SER A 449 14.43 -0.02 -11.06
C SER A 449 14.95 -0.98 -12.14
N ALA A 450 16.26 -0.98 -12.38
CA ALA A 450 16.90 -2.08 -13.07
C ALA A 450 16.84 -3.31 -12.14
N HIS A 451 16.34 -4.42 -12.63
CA HIS A 451 16.25 -5.67 -11.87
C HIS A 451 16.73 -6.83 -12.74
N SER A 452 17.09 -7.93 -12.09
CA SER A 452 17.49 -9.15 -12.76
C SER A 452 16.28 -10.05 -12.95
N ASP A 453 16.11 -10.59 -14.16
CA ASP A 453 15.06 -11.58 -14.49
C ASP A 453 15.39 -12.99 -14.00
N GLN A 454 16.53 -13.17 -13.34
CA GLN A 454 17.00 -14.47 -12.88
C GLN A 454 16.18 -14.97 -11.69
N VAL A 455 15.87 -16.26 -11.69
CA VAL A 455 15.21 -16.95 -10.59
C VAL A 455 16.25 -17.24 -9.49
N ARG A 456 15.98 -16.77 -8.28
CA ARG A 456 16.85 -16.94 -7.10
C ARG A 456 16.26 -17.92 -6.12
N GLU A 457 17.10 -18.63 -5.38
CA GLU A 457 16.65 -19.49 -4.30
C GLU A 457 16.34 -18.66 -3.06
N LEU A 458 15.14 -18.86 -2.48
CA LEU A 458 14.71 -18.25 -1.24
C LEU A 458 14.97 -19.21 -0.07
N ILE A 459 15.86 -18.82 0.82
CA ILE A 459 16.29 -19.63 1.96
C ILE A 459 15.57 -19.11 3.22
N LEU A 460 14.89 -20.02 3.93
CA LEU A 460 14.33 -19.77 5.25
C LEU A 460 15.18 -20.47 6.30
N SER A 461 15.63 -19.74 7.29
CA SER A 461 16.38 -20.27 8.43
C SER A 461 15.91 -19.62 9.72
N HIS A 462 16.40 -20.08 10.86
CA HIS A 462 16.19 -19.42 12.15
C HIS A 462 16.88 -18.04 12.27
N GLN A 463 17.67 -17.64 11.27
CA GLN A 463 18.29 -16.31 11.16
C GLN A 463 17.51 -15.35 10.25
N GLY A 464 16.35 -15.75 9.77
CA GLY A 464 15.51 -14.97 8.87
C GLY A 464 15.41 -15.55 7.47
N VAL A 465 15.08 -14.65 6.55
CA VAL A 465 14.96 -14.91 5.11
C VAL A 465 16.22 -14.40 4.42
N ASP A 466 16.78 -15.23 3.54
CA ASP A 466 17.91 -14.85 2.69
C ASP A 466 17.66 -15.28 1.24
N LEU A 467 18.34 -14.65 0.30
CA LEU A 467 18.38 -15.03 -1.10
C LEU A 467 19.76 -15.59 -1.43
N ALA A 468 19.79 -16.78 -2.01
CA ALA A 468 21.04 -17.28 -2.57
C ALA A 468 21.39 -16.54 -3.86
N GLU A 469 22.68 -16.36 -4.10
CA GLU A 469 23.16 -15.89 -5.39
C GLU A 469 22.81 -16.89 -6.49
N VAL A 470 22.63 -16.38 -7.71
CA VAL A 470 22.35 -17.24 -8.86
C VAL A 470 23.58 -18.06 -9.17
N TYR A 471 23.42 -19.38 -9.18
CA TYR A 471 24.47 -20.30 -9.58
C TYR A 471 24.04 -21.00 -10.89
N GLU A 472 24.63 -20.55 -12.00
CA GLU A 472 24.35 -21.09 -13.32
C GLU A 472 25.36 -22.20 -13.66
N TYR A 473 24.85 -23.36 -14.07
CA TYR A 473 25.67 -24.43 -14.61
C TYR A 473 25.13 -24.84 -15.97
N GLY A 474 25.78 -24.40 -17.02
CA GLY A 474 25.29 -24.55 -18.39
C GLY A 474 24.04 -23.69 -18.64
N THR A 475 22.90 -24.32 -18.90
CA THR A 475 21.59 -23.67 -19.13
C THR A 475 20.68 -23.73 -17.92
N GLU A 476 21.14 -24.24 -16.78
CA GLU A 476 20.31 -24.50 -15.61
C GLU A 476 20.79 -23.72 -14.38
N VAL A 477 19.83 -23.20 -13.62
CA VAL A 477 20.08 -22.62 -12.29
C VAL A 477 20.05 -23.75 -11.26
N LEU A 478 21.15 -23.92 -10.52
CA LEU A 478 21.25 -24.91 -9.44
C LEU A 478 20.78 -24.31 -8.12
N MET A 479 20.00 -25.08 -7.34
CA MET A 479 19.48 -24.73 -6.02
C MET A 479 19.67 -25.88 -5.04
N GLY A 480 19.58 -25.59 -3.74
CA GLY A 480 19.65 -26.62 -2.68
C GLY A 480 20.98 -27.34 -2.62
N THR A 481 20.92 -28.64 -2.30
CA THR A 481 22.11 -29.50 -2.21
C THR A 481 22.90 -29.58 -3.50
N ALA A 482 22.27 -29.53 -4.67
CA ALA A 482 22.97 -29.52 -5.96
C ALA A 482 23.86 -28.29 -6.12
N ARG A 483 23.42 -27.11 -5.68
CA ARG A 483 24.23 -25.90 -5.66
C ARG A 483 25.40 -26.04 -4.66
N MET A 484 25.10 -26.43 -3.42
CA MET A 484 26.13 -26.59 -2.37
C MET A 484 27.22 -27.59 -2.77
N GLN A 485 26.83 -28.69 -3.42
CA GLN A 485 27.75 -29.68 -3.91
C GLN A 485 28.67 -29.10 -5.00
N LYS A 486 28.12 -28.35 -5.95
CA LYS A 486 28.89 -27.72 -7.03
C LYS A 486 29.82 -26.62 -6.51
N GLU A 487 29.33 -25.74 -5.63
CA GLU A 487 30.16 -24.74 -4.95
C GLU A 487 31.32 -25.39 -4.21
N SER A 488 31.08 -26.52 -3.51
CA SER A 488 32.12 -27.27 -2.82
C SER A 488 33.14 -27.90 -3.79
N GLU A 489 32.67 -28.49 -4.89
CA GLU A 489 33.53 -29.05 -5.94
C GLU A 489 34.44 -27.97 -6.57
N GLU A 490 33.91 -26.78 -6.84
CA GLU A 490 34.67 -25.66 -7.39
C GLU A 490 35.67 -25.08 -6.37
N ALA A 491 35.25 -24.94 -5.12
CA ALA A 491 36.15 -24.49 -4.05
C ALA A 491 37.33 -25.45 -3.91
N ILE A 492 37.11 -26.77 -3.91
CA ILE A 492 38.15 -27.78 -3.88
C ILE A 492 39.05 -27.67 -5.12
N ARG A 493 38.46 -27.49 -6.31
CA ARG A 493 39.24 -27.32 -7.55
C ARG A 493 40.13 -26.08 -7.51
N HIS A 494 39.60 -24.94 -7.03
CA HIS A 494 40.40 -23.73 -6.85
C HIS A 494 41.54 -23.90 -5.86
N GLN A 495 41.30 -24.62 -4.75
CA GLN A 495 42.36 -24.94 -3.79
C GLN A 495 43.46 -25.83 -4.40
N LEU A 496 43.09 -26.86 -5.18
CA LEU A 496 44.05 -27.72 -5.86
C LEU A 496 44.90 -26.94 -6.86
N LEU A 497 44.26 -26.09 -7.70
CA LEU A 497 45.02 -25.25 -8.65
C LEU A 497 45.98 -24.28 -7.94
N ALA A 498 45.55 -23.64 -6.85
CA ALA A 498 46.41 -22.76 -6.06
C ALA A 498 47.62 -23.52 -5.46
N LEU A 499 47.40 -24.77 -5.02
CA LEU A 499 48.45 -25.62 -4.49
C LEU A 499 49.43 -26.06 -5.57
N GLU A 500 48.97 -26.40 -6.76
CA GLU A 500 49.78 -26.71 -7.93
C GLU A 500 50.64 -25.51 -8.38
N ASP A 501 50.04 -24.32 -8.41
CA ASP A 501 50.75 -23.10 -8.75
C ASP A 501 51.84 -22.76 -7.72
N GLU A 502 51.56 -22.95 -6.42
CA GLU A 502 52.56 -22.75 -5.38
C GLU A 502 53.69 -23.78 -5.47
N GLN A 503 53.40 -25.06 -5.75
CA GLN A 503 54.43 -26.06 -5.98
C GLN A 503 55.26 -25.72 -7.21
N ARG A 504 54.66 -25.28 -8.30
CA ARG A 504 55.37 -24.88 -9.51
C ARG A 504 56.27 -23.65 -9.26
N ARG A 505 55.76 -22.68 -8.49
CA ARG A 505 56.59 -21.53 -8.09
C ARG A 505 57.81 -21.93 -7.26
N ARG A 506 57.63 -22.80 -6.26
CA ARG A 506 58.72 -23.34 -5.44
C ARG A 506 59.75 -24.10 -6.27
N ALA A 507 59.29 -24.92 -7.23
CA ALA A 507 60.19 -25.67 -8.13
C ALA A 507 60.98 -24.71 -9.03
N LEU A 508 60.38 -23.65 -9.56
CA LEU A 508 61.05 -22.62 -10.34
C LEU A 508 62.05 -21.82 -9.49
N GLU A 509 61.71 -21.44 -8.27
CA GLU A 509 62.61 -20.77 -7.33
C GLU A 509 63.83 -21.65 -7.02
N GLN A 510 63.66 -22.98 -6.85
CA GLN A 510 64.79 -23.92 -6.68
C GLN A 510 65.69 -23.99 -7.93
N GLN A 511 65.11 -24.02 -9.13
CA GLN A 511 65.87 -23.99 -10.37
C GLN A 511 66.65 -22.68 -10.56
N ILE A 512 66.03 -21.55 -10.22
CA ILE A 512 66.71 -20.24 -10.24
C ILE A 512 67.89 -20.23 -9.28
N ASN A 513 67.69 -20.66 -8.04
CA ASN A 513 68.76 -20.72 -7.03
C ASN A 513 69.87 -21.65 -7.46
N GLN A 514 69.58 -22.81 -8.09
CA GLN A 514 70.60 -23.72 -8.63
C GLN A 514 71.40 -23.07 -9.79
N ALA A 515 70.67 -22.42 -10.74
CA ALA A 515 71.33 -21.72 -11.84
C ALA A 515 72.18 -20.55 -11.40
N GLU A 516 71.75 -19.79 -10.37
CA GLU A 516 72.56 -18.71 -9.78
C GLU A 516 73.82 -19.25 -9.10
N ALA A 517 73.68 -20.35 -8.36
CA ALA A 517 74.87 -21.01 -7.72
C ALA A 517 75.86 -21.54 -8.76
N GLU A 518 75.37 -22.12 -9.87
CA GLU A 518 76.19 -22.57 -10.99
C GLU A 518 76.84 -21.39 -11.72
N ALA A 519 76.15 -20.32 -11.94
CA ALA A 519 76.71 -19.10 -12.53
C ALA A 519 77.77 -18.47 -11.66
N GLU A 520 77.62 -18.46 -10.34
CA GLU A 520 78.59 -17.95 -9.41
C GLU A 520 79.88 -18.85 -9.37
N ARG A 521 79.69 -20.18 -9.40
CA ARG A 521 80.81 -21.11 -9.53
C ARG A 521 81.64 -20.89 -10.80
N LEU A 522 80.94 -20.74 -11.96
CA LEU A 522 81.58 -20.46 -13.24
C LEU A 522 82.30 -19.10 -13.25
N ARG A 523 81.78 -18.09 -12.57
CA ARG A 523 82.45 -16.80 -12.39
C ARG A 523 83.75 -16.93 -11.61
N LEU A 524 83.72 -17.67 -10.50
CA LEU A 524 84.93 -17.93 -9.70
C LEU A 524 85.95 -18.73 -10.49
N GLU A 525 85.58 -19.75 -11.26
CA GLU A 525 86.44 -20.49 -12.14
C GLU A 525 87.07 -19.59 -13.24
N LEU A 526 86.29 -18.70 -13.81
CA LEU A 526 86.77 -17.73 -14.81
C LEU A 526 87.76 -16.76 -14.21
N GLN A 527 87.51 -16.23 -13.01
CA GLN A 527 88.45 -15.37 -12.28
C GLN A 527 89.76 -16.09 -11.98
N ALA A 528 89.68 -17.34 -11.53
CA ALA A 528 90.93 -18.14 -11.26
C ALA A 528 91.75 -18.36 -12.54
N HIS A 529 91.10 -18.65 -13.66
CA HIS A 529 91.76 -18.77 -14.97
C HIS A 529 92.38 -17.44 -15.46
N GLU A 530 91.67 -16.31 -15.24
CA GLU A 530 92.19 -14.98 -15.57
C GLU A 530 93.41 -14.63 -14.71
N GLU A 531 93.42 -14.93 -13.41
CA GLU A 531 94.53 -14.76 -12.51
C GLU A 531 95.72 -15.64 -12.94
N GLU A 532 95.48 -16.91 -13.26
CA GLU A 532 96.49 -17.82 -13.75
C GLU A 532 97.10 -17.35 -15.08
N ARG A 533 96.28 -16.83 -16.01
CA ARG A 533 96.76 -16.24 -17.26
C ARG A 533 97.61 -14.99 -17.03
N LEU A 534 97.16 -14.08 -16.13
CA LEU A 534 97.91 -12.89 -15.76
C LEU A 534 99.25 -13.26 -15.07
N ALA A 535 99.24 -14.26 -14.19
CA ALA A 535 100.45 -14.75 -13.58
C ALA A 535 101.43 -15.35 -14.59
N ARG A 536 100.95 -16.12 -15.57
CA ARG A 536 101.76 -16.62 -16.72
C ARG A 536 102.31 -15.50 -17.58
N GLU A 537 101.56 -14.50 -17.92
CA GLU A 537 101.96 -13.32 -18.70
C GLU A 537 103.08 -12.53 -17.92
N GLN A 538 102.83 -12.31 -16.62
CA GLN A 538 103.83 -11.67 -15.76
C GLN A 538 105.18 -12.49 -15.65
N SER A 539 105.03 -13.81 -15.56
CA SER A 539 106.18 -14.71 -15.55
C SER A 539 106.93 -14.65 -16.86
N MET A 540 106.27 -14.68 -18.02
CA MET A 540 106.90 -14.52 -19.34
C MET A 540 107.59 -13.16 -19.49
N GLN A 541 106.95 -12.07 -19.06
CA GLN A 541 107.54 -10.72 -19.08
C GLN A 541 108.77 -10.63 -18.18
N ARG A 542 108.81 -11.31 -17.02
CA ARG A 542 109.97 -11.41 -16.17
C ARG A 542 111.10 -12.20 -16.83
N GLN A 543 110.81 -13.31 -17.48
CA GLN A 543 111.77 -14.08 -18.25
C GLN A 543 112.34 -13.29 -19.43
N GLU A 544 111.50 -12.56 -20.14
CA GLU A 544 112.00 -11.68 -21.23
C GLU A 544 112.88 -10.56 -20.69
N ARG A 545 112.48 -9.92 -19.58
CA ARG A 545 113.39 -8.92 -18.92
C ARG A 545 114.69 -9.48 -18.48
N ASP A 546 114.72 -10.69 -17.93
CA ASP A 546 115.95 -11.35 -17.50
C ASP A 546 116.80 -11.77 -18.71
N VAL A 547 116.20 -12.18 -19.80
CA VAL A 547 116.89 -12.44 -21.09
C VAL A 547 117.47 -11.14 -21.67
N ILE A 548 116.77 -10.04 -21.60
CA ILE A 548 117.26 -8.73 -22.04
C ILE A 548 118.37 -8.23 -21.14
N LYS A 549 118.31 -8.40 -19.81
CA LYS A 549 119.39 -8.05 -18.88
C LYS A 549 120.67 -8.87 -19.10
N ARG A 550 120.57 -10.13 -19.50
CA ARG A 550 121.75 -10.98 -19.83
C ARG A 550 122.34 -10.65 -21.20
N ARG A 551 121.75 -9.87 -22.07
CA ARG A 551 122.29 -9.46 -23.40
C ARG A 551 122.89 -8.06 -23.43
N GLN A 552 123.01 -7.32 -22.27
CA GLN A 552 123.71 -6.03 -22.24
C GLN A 552 125.21 -6.27 -21.89
N PRO A 553 126.17 -5.84 -22.74
CA PRO A 553 127.63 -5.93 -22.40
C PRO A 553 128.01 -4.90 -21.35
N GLN A 554 128.84 -5.32 -20.41
CA GLN A 554 129.53 -4.47 -19.42
C GLN A 554 130.35 -3.42 -20.12
N VAL A 555 130.05 -2.13 -19.97
CA VAL A 555 130.98 -1.03 -20.22
C VAL A 555 131.13 -0.28 -18.91
N ARG A 556 132.43 -0.37 -18.38
CA ARG A 556 132.91 0.50 -17.31
C ARG A 556 133.16 1.89 -17.83
N TYR A 557 132.83 2.90 -17.08
CA TYR A 557 133.54 4.16 -16.85
C TYR A 557 132.78 4.97 -15.77
N THR A 558 133.41 5.17 -14.65
CA THR A 558 134.04 6.24 -13.87
C THR A 558 133.42 7.63 -13.93
N ASP A 559 133.22 8.08 -12.71
CA ASP A 559 133.30 9.43 -12.14
C ASP A 559 132.30 10.56 -12.42
N ALA A 560 132.00 11.07 -11.28
CA ALA A 560 131.96 12.45 -10.75
C ALA A 560 130.63 13.21 -10.67
N ASN A 561 130.27 13.42 -9.47
CA ASN A 561 129.86 14.67 -8.79
C ASN A 561 128.69 15.51 -9.38
N HIS A 562 127.89 15.83 -8.46
CA HIS A 562 127.20 17.06 -8.05
C HIS A 562 125.67 17.04 -8.14
N SER A 563 125.17 17.02 -6.99
CA SER A 563 124.39 18.09 -6.29
C SER A 563 122.97 18.39 -6.70
N LYS A 564 122.17 18.32 -5.71
CA LYS A 564 121.12 19.29 -5.28
C LYS A 564 119.76 19.27 -5.88
N GLU A 565 118.88 19.09 -4.91
CA GLU A 565 117.72 19.91 -4.65
C GLU A 565 116.67 19.94 -5.75
N SER A 566 115.44 19.84 -5.52
CA SER A 566 114.47 20.18 -4.44
C SER A 566 113.06 19.94 -4.90
N GLN A 567 112.30 19.59 -3.99
CA GLN A 567 110.96 20.16 -3.67
C GLN A 567 109.76 19.99 -4.59
N HIS A 568 108.78 19.51 -3.93
CA HIS A 568 107.36 19.94 -3.93
C HIS A 568 106.55 19.64 -5.18
N ARG A 569 105.49 19.06 -5.13
CA ARG A 569 104.22 19.06 -4.36
C ARG A 569 103.45 17.81 -4.67
#